data_4d5b8e9d3ca53fd81fe911ff97f0263c
#
_entry.id   4d5b8e9d3ca53fd81fe911ff97f0263c
#
_cell.length_a   1.000
_cell.length_b   1.000
_cell.length_c   1.000
_cell.angle_alpha   90.00
_cell.angle_beta   90.00
_cell.angle_gamma   90.00
#
_symmetry.space_group_name_H-M   'P 1'
#
loop_
_entity.id
_entity.type
_entity.pdbx_description
1 polymer ?
#
loop_
_entity_poly.entity_id
_entity_poly.type
_entity_poly.pdbx_seq_one_letter_code
_entity_poly.pdbx_strand_id
1 'polypeptide(L)'
;PAVAKLLNDMADELLCVRGNCDAEVDQMVLHFPILSDSALLVLDGLTIHATHGHIHGPDTPPPLRQGDILLCGHFHVPVRRDCGRYTYLNPGSAALPKENSPHSCMVLEGGQFTWLDVVTGQPFQPRG
;
A
#
# COMPACT_ATOMS: atom_id res chain seq x y z
N PRO A 1 -12.74 17.04 -4.54
CA PRO A 1 -14.04 16.95 -5.21
C PRO A 1 -14.17 15.78 -6.18
N ALA A 2 -13.48 15.79 -7.34
CA ALA A 2 -13.63 14.73 -8.33
C ALA A 2 -13.06 13.40 -7.87
N VAL A 3 -11.90 13.43 -7.20
CA VAL A 3 -11.26 12.21 -6.66
C VAL A 3 -12.07 11.66 -5.50
N ALA A 4 -12.55 12.51 -4.60
CA ALA A 4 -13.40 12.08 -3.48
C ALA A 4 -14.68 11.41 -3.98
N LYS A 5 -15.31 11.97 -5.01
CA LYS A 5 -16.50 11.36 -5.62
C LYS A 5 -16.19 9.97 -6.20
N LEU A 6 -15.10 9.85 -6.95
CA LEU A 6 -14.68 8.58 -7.53
C LEU A 6 -14.45 7.52 -6.44
N LEU A 7 -13.75 7.87 -5.37
CA LEU A 7 -13.49 6.96 -4.27
C LEU A 7 -14.76 6.58 -3.52
N ASN A 8 -15.67 7.54 -3.29
CA ASN A 8 -16.94 7.28 -2.62
C ASN A 8 -17.83 6.33 -3.44
N ASP A 9 -17.78 6.41 -4.77
CA ASP A 9 -18.52 5.49 -5.65
C ASP A 9 -18.03 4.05 -5.51
N MET A 10 -16.81 3.84 -4.98
CA MET A 10 -16.18 2.54 -4.78
C MET A 10 -16.00 2.20 -3.28
N ALA A 11 -16.67 2.91 -2.38
CA ALA A 11 -16.42 2.84 -0.94
C ALA A 11 -16.50 1.43 -0.34
N ASP A 12 -17.38 0.59 -0.85
CA ASP A 12 -17.56 -0.80 -0.39
C ASP A 12 -16.46 -1.76 -0.88
N GLU A 13 -15.58 -1.30 -1.77
CA GLU A 13 -14.47 -2.07 -2.33
C GLU A 13 -13.11 -1.59 -1.80
N LEU A 14 -13.08 -0.59 -0.91
CA LEU A 14 -11.86 0.06 -0.46
C LEU A 14 -11.55 -0.22 1.01
N LEU A 15 -10.28 -0.53 1.28
CA LEU A 15 -9.71 -0.55 2.61
C LEU A 15 -8.55 0.44 2.62
N CYS A 16 -8.55 1.38 3.55
CA CYS A 16 -7.59 2.47 3.60
C CYS A 16 -6.85 2.50 4.94
N VAL A 17 -5.56 2.79 4.89
CA VAL A 17 -4.78 3.13 6.08
C VAL A 17 -4.39 4.60 6.02
N ARG A 18 -4.26 5.23 7.21
CA ARG A 18 -3.98 6.64 7.33
C ARG A 18 -2.56 6.99 6.91
N GLY A 19 -2.43 7.90 5.93
CA GLY A 19 -1.17 8.52 5.60
C GLY A 19 -0.80 9.64 6.59
N ASN A 20 0.46 10.03 6.61
CA ASN A 20 0.96 11.08 7.52
C ASN A 20 0.38 12.47 7.23
N CYS A 21 -0.19 12.67 6.03
CA CYS A 21 -0.85 13.91 5.63
C CYS A 21 -2.38 13.83 5.65
N ASP A 22 -2.95 12.68 5.99
CA ASP A 22 -4.40 12.51 6.04
C ASP A 22 -4.96 13.11 7.33
N ALA A 23 -6.00 13.93 7.19
CA ALA A 23 -6.59 14.67 8.27
C ALA A 23 -8.07 14.27 8.49
N GLU A 24 -8.59 14.64 9.65
CA GLU A 24 -10.00 14.39 9.96
C GLU A 24 -10.96 15.08 8.98
N VAL A 25 -10.54 16.21 8.40
CA VAL A 25 -11.34 16.89 7.38
C VAL A 25 -11.50 16.02 6.11
N ASP A 26 -10.52 15.20 5.78
CA ASP A 26 -10.61 14.28 4.64
C ASP A 26 -11.64 13.18 4.93
N GLN A 27 -11.71 12.72 6.19
CA GLN A 27 -12.73 11.74 6.59
C GLN A 27 -14.14 12.30 6.48
N MET A 28 -14.31 13.61 6.61
CA MET A 28 -15.63 14.24 6.49
C MET A 28 -16.22 14.18 5.08
N VAL A 29 -15.37 14.08 4.06
CA VAL A 29 -15.81 14.01 2.65
C VAL A 29 -15.75 12.60 2.05
N LEU A 30 -15.10 11.65 2.73
CA LEU A 30 -14.98 10.27 2.27
C LEU A 30 -15.94 9.36 3.04
N HIS A 31 -16.61 8.47 2.33
CA HIS A 31 -17.68 7.60 2.86
C HIS A 31 -17.15 6.24 3.36
N PHE A 32 -15.85 6.10 3.52
CA PHE A 32 -15.20 4.91 4.05
C PHE A 32 -14.11 5.31 5.06
N PRO A 33 -13.72 4.43 6.00
CA PRO A 33 -12.72 4.77 7.01
C PRO A 33 -11.34 5.02 6.38
N ILE A 34 -10.69 6.12 6.75
CA ILE A 34 -9.33 6.46 6.30
C ILE A 34 -8.35 6.71 7.46
N LEU A 35 -8.80 6.68 8.71
CA LEU A 35 -8.01 7.07 9.87
C LEU A 35 -7.38 5.90 10.63
N SER A 36 -7.54 4.67 10.14
CA SER A 36 -6.91 3.50 10.74
C SER A 36 -5.40 3.49 10.47
N ASP A 37 -4.60 3.34 11.51
CA ASP A 37 -3.13 3.34 11.38
C ASP A 37 -2.62 2.08 10.70
N SER A 38 -3.35 0.98 10.78
CA SER A 38 -2.97 -0.30 10.18
C SER A 38 -4.18 -1.11 9.76
N ALA A 39 -3.94 -2.05 8.86
CA ALA A 39 -4.93 -3.06 8.47
C ALA A 39 -4.25 -4.44 8.40
N LEU A 40 -4.97 -5.46 8.81
CA LEU A 40 -4.53 -6.85 8.72
C LEU A 40 -5.43 -7.56 7.72
N LEU A 41 -4.81 -8.14 6.68
CA LEU A 41 -5.53 -8.87 5.64
C LEU A 41 -5.00 -10.30 5.55
N VAL A 42 -5.90 -11.23 5.31
CA VAL A 42 -5.54 -12.61 4.96
C VAL A 42 -6.11 -12.89 3.57
N LEU A 43 -5.23 -12.96 2.59
CA LEU A 43 -5.58 -13.14 1.18
C LEU A 43 -4.66 -14.19 0.55
N ASP A 44 -5.24 -15.13 -0.18
CA ASP A 44 -4.48 -16.16 -0.92
C ASP A 44 -3.47 -16.92 -0.03
N GLY A 45 -3.83 -17.17 1.23
CA GLY A 45 -2.96 -17.83 2.20
C GLY A 45 -1.86 -16.94 2.78
N LEU A 46 -1.83 -15.66 2.44
CA LEU A 46 -0.85 -14.69 2.94
C LEU A 46 -1.45 -13.84 4.03
N THR A 47 -0.68 -13.57 5.08
CA THR A 47 -1.01 -12.60 6.12
C THR A 47 -0.28 -11.30 5.84
N ILE A 48 -1.03 -10.24 5.56
CA ILE A 48 -0.53 -8.95 5.11
C ILE A 48 -0.83 -7.90 6.17
N HIS A 49 0.22 -7.27 6.70
CA HIS A 49 0.11 -6.11 7.58
C HIS A 49 0.33 -4.87 6.73
N ALA A 50 -0.73 -4.09 6.54
CA ALA A 50 -0.68 -2.86 5.76
C ALA A 50 -0.60 -1.66 6.69
N THR A 51 0.40 -0.79 6.48
CA THR A 51 0.56 0.48 7.18
C THR A 51 0.98 1.54 6.16
N HIS A 52 0.85 2.82 6.51
CA HIS A 52 1.42 3.85 5.62
C HIS A 52 2.95 3.77 5.58
N GLY A 53 3.60 3.55 6.72
CA GLY A 53 5.05 3.41 6.81
C GLY A 53 5.75 4.51 7.59
N HIS A 54 5.04 5.58 8.00
CA HIS A 54 5.63 6.69 8.76
C HIS A 54 5.74 6.38 10.27
N ILE A 55 4.94 5.44 10.78
CA ILE A 55 4.99 4.97 12.18
C ILE A 55 5.62 3.58 12.22
N HIS A 56 4.98 2.61 11.56
CA HIS A 56 5.47 1.26 11.42
C HIS A 56 5.87 1.03 9.96
N GLY A 57 7.14 0.85 9.74
CA GLY A 57 7.72 0.64 8.41
C GLY A 57 8.85 -0.38 8.46
N PRO A 58 9.65 -0.50 7.40
CA PRO A 58 10.72 -1.51 7.35
C PRO A 58 11.80 -1.33 8.43
N ASP A 59 12.03 -0.11 8.91
CA ASP A 59 13.01 0.16 9.98
C ASP A 59 12.41 -0.02 11.38
N THR A 60 11.10 0.09 11.50
CA THR A 60 10.37 -0.04 12.77
C THR A 60 9.15 -0.92 12.55
N PRO A 61 9.32 -2.20 12.18
CA PRO A 61 8.19 -3.06 11.83
C PRO A 61 7.28 -3.32 13.04
N PRO A 62 5.97 -3.52 12.78
CA PRO A 62 5.09 -4.02 13.82
C PRO A 62 5.45 -5.47 14.18
N PRO A 63 4.84 -6.05 15.21
CA PRO A 63 5.02 -7.49 15.48
C PRO A 63 4.58 -8.33 14.27
N LEU A 64 5.52 -9.08 13.71
CA LEU A 64 5.30 -9.92 12.53
C LEU A 64 5.69 -11.36 12.82
N ARG A 65 5.00 -12.30 12.19
CA ARG A 65 5.30 -13.72 12.24
C ARG A 65 6.13 -14.13 11.04
N GLN A 66 6.75 -15.31 11.15
CA GLN A 66 7.48 -15.90 10.04
C GLN A 66 6.56 -16.05 8.82
N GLY A 67 7.00 -15.52 7.68
CA GLY A 67 6.25 -15.59 6.43
C GLY A 67 5.25 -14.46 6.21
N ASP A 68 5.07 -13.56 7.16
CA ASP A 68 4.19 -12.41 7.01
C ASP A 68 4.68 -11.43 5.96
N ILE A 69 3.76 -10.63 5.45
CA ILE A 69 4.04 -9.54 4.51
C ILE A 69 3.83 -8.21 5.24
N LEU A 70 4.80 -7.31 5.14
CA LEU A 70 4.66 -5.91 5.54
C LEU A 70 4.49 -5.06 4.28
N LEU A 71 3.32 -4.46 4.13
CA LEU A 71 2.97 -3.62 2.98
C LEU A 71 2.92 -2.16 3.43
N CYS A 72 3.77 -1.32 2.85
CA CYS A 72 3.85 0.11 3.18
C CYS A 72 3.87 0.97 1.92
N GLY A 73 3.39 2.22 2.07
CA GLY A 73 3.61 3.30 1.11
C GLY A 73 4.68 4.26 1.59
N HIS A 74 4.34 5.52 1.75
CA HIS A 74 5.13 6.63 2.33
C HIS A 74 6.39 7.00 1.56
N PHE A 75 7.22 6.04 1.19
CA PHE A 75 8.53 6.28 0.55
C PHE A 75 8.43 6.53 -0.95
N HIS A 76 7.30 6.21 -1.57
CA HIS A 76 6.99 6.43 -2.99
C HIS A 76 7.96 5.72 -3.96
N VAL A 77 8.53 4.61 -3.54
CA VAL A 77 9.44 3.79 -4.36
C VAL A 77 8.99 2.34 -4.32
N PRO A 78 8.78 1.69 -5.47
CA PRO A 78 8.42 0.27 -5.52
C PRO A 78 9.56 -0.60 -5.00
N VAL A 79 9.28 -1.43 -3.99
CA VAL A 79 10.29 -2.31 -3.38
C VAL A 79 9.70 -3.69 -3.11
N ARG A 80 10.51 -4.72 -3.34
CA ARG A 80 10.32 -6.07 -2.81
C ARG A 80 11.60 -6.48 -2.12
N ARG A 81 11.54 -6.68 -0.80
CA ARG A 81 12.72 -7.02 0.00
C ARG A 81 12.42 -8.17 0.92
N ASP A 82 13.22 -9.23 0.85
CA ASP A 82 13.22 -10.30 1.83
C ASP A 82 13.97 -9.81 3.09
N CYS A 83 13.24 -9.70 4.19
CA CYS A 83 13.79 -9.28 5.48
C CYS A 83 14.01 -10.47 6.42
N GLY A 84 14.11 -11.68 5.88
CA GLY A 84 14.31 -12.92 6.61
C GLY A 84 13.00 -13.48 7.14
N ARG A 85 12.49 -12.90 8.23
CA ARG A 85 11.28 -13.35 8.90
C ARG A 85 10.01 -12.94 8.14
N TYR A 86 10.05 -11.82 7.46
CA TYR A 86 8.94 -11.28 6.69
C TYR A 86 9.44 -10.71 5.36
N THR A 87 8.52 -10.44 4.46
CA THR A 87 8.81 -9.75 3.20
C THR A 87 8.24 -8.34 3.26
N TYR A 88 9.07 -7.34 2.98
CA TYR A 88 8.65 -5.95 2.84
C TYR A 88 8.27 -5.65 1.40
N LEU A 89 7.08 -5.10 1.20
CA LEU A 89 6.57 -4.69 -0.10
C LEU A 89 6.15 -3.22 -0.06
N ASN A 90 6.49 -2.49 -1.10
CA ASN A 90 6.01 -1.13 -1.32
C ASN A 90 5.48 -1.03 -2.76
N PRO A 91 4.22 -0.62 -2.96
CA PRO A 91 3.66 -0.50 -4.31
C PRO A 91 4.21 0.70 -5.10
N GLY A 92 4.95 1.60 -4.45
CA GLY A 92 5.33 2.88 -5.02
C GLY A 92 4.25 3.94 -4.85
N SER A 93 4.17 4.85 -5.79
CA SER A 93 3.14 5.90 -5.77
C SER A 93 2.48 6.04 -7.13
N ALA A 94 1.15 6.09 -7.12
CA ALA A 94 0.39 6.35 -8.34
C ALA A 94 0.49 7.83 -8.76
N ALA A 95 0.63 8.75 -7.80
CA ALA A 95 0.58 10.19 -8.04
C ALA A 95 1.95 10.87 -8.00
N LEU A 96 2.83 10.48 -7.07
CA LEU A 96 4.09 11.17 -6.79
C LEU A 96 5.27 10.19 -6.65
N PRO A 97 5.64 9.46 -7.72
CA PRO A 97 6.77 8.53 -7.65
C PRO A 97 8.08 9.27 -7.41
N LYS A 98 9.00 8.61 -6.72
CA LYS A 98 10.33 9.12 -6.39
C LYS A 98 11.42 8.23 -6.97
N GLU A 99 12.64 8.74 -7.00
CA GLU A 99 13.85 8.02 -7.42
C GLU A 99 13.73 7.40 -8.82
N ASN A 100 13.16 8.16 -9.76
CA ASN A 100 12.92 7.74 -11.14
C ASN A 100 12.02 6.49 -11.28
N SER A 101 11.18 6.25 -10.30
CA SER A 101 10.19 5.17 -10.36
C SER A 101 9.02 5.55 -11.26
N PRO A 102 8.35 4.57 -11.90
CA PRO A 102 7.11 4.86 -12.63
C PRO A 102 5.96 5.18 -11.65
N HIS A 103 4.92 5.82 -12.16
CA HIS A 103 3.63 5.86 -11.46
C HIS A 103 3.12 4.43 -11.34
N SER A 104 2.90 3.91 -10.14
CA SER A 104 2.74 2.49 -9.95
C SER A 104 1.67 2.08 -8.94
N CYS A 105 1.24 0.85 -9.07
CA CYS A 105 0.43 0.13 -8.12
C CYS A 105 0.87 -1.34 -8.09
N MET A 106 0.33 -2.10 -7.14
CA MET A 106 0.52 -3.54 -7.05
C MET A 106 -0.80 -4.27 -7.24
N VAL A 107 -0.72 -5.46 -7.81
CA VAL A 107 -1.83 -6.41 -7.90
C VAL A 107 -1.41 -7.72 -7.24
N LEU A 108 -2.27 -8.23 -6.36
CA LEU A 108 -2.14 -9.57 -5.78
C LEU A 108 -3.17 -10.47 -6.45
N GLU A 109 -2.70 -11.54 -7.08
CA GLU A 109 -3.56 -12.51 -7.75
C GLU A 109 -2.96 -13.91 -7.62
N GLY A 110 -3.71 -14.86 -7.09
CA GLY A 110 -3.25 -16.24 -6.92
C GLY A 110 -1.98 -16.36 -6.07
N GLY A 111 -1.81 -15.53 -5.05
CA GLY A 111 -0.63 -15.50 -4.20
C GLY A 111 0.59 -14.81 -4.80
N GLN A 112 0.47 -14.22 -5.99
CA GLN A 112 1.55 -13.55 -6.70
C GLN A 112 1.34 -12.04 -6.71
N PHE A 113 2.40 -11.28 -6.39
CA PHE A 113 2.42 -9.83 -6.46
C PHE A 113 3.03 -9.37 -7.78
N THR A 114 2.36 -8.44 -8.45
CA THR A 114 2.84 -7.83 -9.69
C THR A 114 2.80 -6.31 -9.54
N TRP A 115 3.89 -5.64 -9.88
CA TRP A 115 3.95 -4.18 -9.96
C TRP A 115 3.59 -3.73 -11.36
N LEU A 116 2.68 -2.78 -11.46
CA LEU A 116 2.21 -2.23 -12.74
C LEU A 116 2.50 -0.75 -12.82
N ASP A 117 3.02 -0.32 -13.98
CA ASP A 117 3.03 1.07 -14.38
C ASP A 117 1.59 1.48 -14.72
N VAL A 118 1.02 2.44 -13.99
CA VAL A 118 -0.38 2.83 -14.16
C VAL A 118 -0.61 3.68 -15.42
N VAL A 119 0.45 4.20 -16.03
CA VAL A 119 0.36 4.98 -17.27
C VAL A 119 0.32 4.05 -18.47
N THR A 120 1.19 3.04 -18.51
CA THR A 120 1.33 2.12 -19.65
C THR A 120 0.53 0.83 -19.48
N GLY A 121 0.16 0.46 -18.26
CA GLY A 121 -0.46 -0.82 -17.93
C GLY A 121 0.51 -2.01 -17.93
N GLN A 122 1.81 -1.77 -18.13
CA GLN A 122 2.81 -2.82 -18.24
C GLN A 122 3.40 -3.19 -16.88
N PRO A 123 3.68 -4.48 -16.64
CA PRO A 123 4.39 -4.91 -15.44
C PRO A 123 5.85 -4.48 -15.47
N PHE A 124 6.44 -4.29 -14.29
CA PHE A 124 7.85 -4.00 -14.13
C PHE A 124 8.39 -4.62 -12.85
N GLN A 125 9.71 -4.65 -12.70
CA GLN A 125 10.36 -5.20 -11.51
C GLN A 125 10.62 -4.11 -10.47
N PRO A 126 10.21 -4.29 -9.20
CA PRO A 126 10.56 -3.37 -8.12
C PRO A 126 12.03 -3.52 -7.75
N ARG A 127 12.52 -2.59 -6.93
CA ARG A 127 13.86 -2.69 -6.33
C ARG A 127 13.90 -3.77 -5.27
N GLY A 128 15.09 -4.28 -5.03
CA GLY A 128 15.35 -5.29 -3.99
C GLY A 128 15.48 -4.80 -2.57
#